data_2fd1f3d08ede7b1165e0c68523c73399
#
_entry.id   2fd1f3d08ede7b1165e0c68523c73399
#
_cell.length_a   1.000
_cell.length_b   1.000
_cell.length_c   1.000
_cell.angle_alpha   90.00
_cell.angle_beta   90.00
_cell.angle_gamma   90.00
#
_symmetry.space_group_name_H-M   'P 1'
#
loop_
_entity.id
_entity.type
_entity.pdbx_description
1 polymer ?
#
loop_
_entity_poly.entity_id
_entity_poly.type
_entity_poly.pdbx_seq_one_letter_code
_entity_poly.pdbx_strand_id
1 'polypeptide(L)'
;MDVLAVRRAVEADCIITDGFRLRSAAIKNIRAAYEKRGIIVLTDPDTVGERIRARLTEMFPRARHAFIPVEDATNVSDGDVGVEQASPDAIRAALEKVRTPMDAPAEIFSMSDMMMHGLTGTDDAAVRRARLGRHLGLGFANAKTFLRRLNTYGVTREEFTTA
;
A
#
# COMPACT_ATOMS: atom_id res chain seq x y z
N MET A 1 5.24 15.31 8.84
CA MET A 1 3.86 15.44 9.36
C MET A 1 3.17 14.09 9.49
N ASP A 2 3.51 13.12 8.70
CA ASP A 2 2.96 11.74 8.69
C ASP A 2 2.96 11.07 10.07
N VAL A 3 4.05 11.20 10.84
CA VAL A 3 4.14 10.60 12.19
C VAL A 3 3.04 11.11 13.12
N LEU A 4 2.69 12.40 13.04
CA LEU A 4 1.62 12.96 13.88
C LEU A 4 0.26 12.41 13.46
N ALA A 5 0.01 12.23 12.16
CA ALA A 5 -1.22 11.63 11.65
C ALA A 5 -1.35 10.18 12.12
N VAL A 6 -0.28 9.39 12.00
CA VAL A 6 -0.25 8.00 12.46
C VAL A 6 -0.47 7.91 13.99
N ARG A 7 0.21 8.74 14.78
CA ARG A 7 0.09 8.74 16.26
C ARG A 7 -1.28 9.17 16.76
N ARG A 8 -2.04 9.97 15.98
CA ARG A 8 -3.44 10.29 16.28
C ARG A 8 -4.38 9.11 16.02
N ALA A 9 -3.99 8.22 15.13
CA ALA A 9 -4.78 7.06 14.75
C ALA A 9 -4.52 5.85 15.67
N VAL A 10 -3.25 5.58 15.95
CA VAL A 10 -2.80 4.39 16.69
C VAL A 10 -1.57 4.69 17.54
N GLU A 11 -1.37 3.89 18.60
CA GLU A 11 -0.11 3.86 19.34
C GLU A 11 0.90 3.00 18.57
N ALA A 12 1.89 3.64 17.96
CA ALA A 12 2.90 2.95 17.16
C ALA A 12 4.26 3.67 17.20
N ASP A 13 5.33 2.89 17.13
CA ASP A 13 6.67 3.40 16.87
C ASP A 13 6.83 3.67 15.37
N CYS A 14 7.14 4.90 15.01
CA CYS A 14 7.31 5.31 13.63
C CYS A 14 8.79 5.54 13.32
N ILE A 15 9.26 5.01 12.18
CA ILE A 15 10.58 5.28 11.61
C ILE A 15 10.37 6.06 10.32
N ILE A 16 10.91 7.28 10.26
CA ILE A 16 10.80 8.17 9.09
C ILE A 16 11.90 7.82 8.10
N THR A 17 11.56 7.78 6.83
CA THR A 17 12.49 7.47 5.73
C THR A 17 13.14 8.71 5.11
N ASP A 18 12.65 9.93 5.42
CA ASP A 18 13.10 11.20 4.84
C ASP A 18 13.10 11.18 3.29
N GLY A 19 12.03 10.66 2.71
CA GLY A 19 11.84 10.55 1.28
C GLY A 19 12.65 9.42 0.62
N PHE A 20 12.89 9.54 -0.69
CA PHE A 20 13.50 8.47 -1.50
C PHE A 20 14.96 8.12 -1.10
N ARG A 21 15.69 9.07 -0.52
CA ARG A 21 17.06 8.84 -0.02
C ARG A 21 17.02 8.19 1.37
N LEU A 22 16.67 6.91 1.43
CA LEU A 22 16.75 6.14 2.67
C LEU A 22 18.13 6.29 3.32
N ARG A 23 18.23 7.09 4.37
CA ARG A 23 19.50 7.32 5.07
C ARG A 23 19.96 6.04 5.78
N SER A 24 21.27 5.81 5.84
CA SER A 24 21.83 4.60 6.47
C SER A 24 21.35 4.40 7.91
N ALA A 25 21.17 5.47 8.66
CA ALA A 25 20.64 5.41 10.03
C ALA A 25 19.18 4.90 10.05
N ALA A 26 18.33 5.39 9.15
CA ALA A 26 16.95 4.91 9.02
C ALA A 26 16.91 3.43 8.62
N ILE A 27 17.72 3.02 7.64
CA ILE A 27 17.83 1.60 7.22
C ILE A 27 18.26 0.71 8.39
N LYS A 28 19.23 1.14 9.21
CA LYS A 28 19.69 0.41 10.40
C LYS A 28 18.54 0.21 11.40
N ASN A 29 17.78 1.26 11.69
CA ASN A 29 16.64 1.20 12.60
C ASN A 29 15.51 0.33 12.06
N ILE A 30 15.21 0.45 10.75
CA ILE A 30 14.21 -0.39 10.06
C ILE A 30 14.61 -1.87 10.15
N ARG A 31 15.90 -2.20 9.88
CA ARG A 31 16.40 -3.57 9.97
C ARG A 31 16.25 -4.14 11.38
N ALA A 32 16.65 -3.38 12.40
CA ALA A 32 16.51 -3.82 13.79
C ALA A 32 15.05 -4.07 14.19
N ALA A 33 14.13 -3.21 13.77
CA ALA A 33 12.69 -3.40 13.99
C ALA A 33 12.15 -4.61 13.21
N TYR A 34 12.55 -4.76 11.94
CA TYR A 34 12.14 -5.85 11.07
C TYR A 34 12.53 -7.22 11.63
N GLU A 35 13.77 -7.37 12.09
CA GLU A 35 14.30 -8.61 12.67
C GLU A 35 13.64 -8.96 14.01
N LYS A 36 13.35 -7.95 14.83
CA LYS A 36 12.83 -8.15 16.19
C LYS A 36 11.31 -8.38 16.25
N ARG A 37 10.53 -7.61 15.49
CA ARG A 37 9.05 -7.56 15.62
C ARG A 37 8.30 -7.40 14.30
N GLY A 38 9.02 -7.30 13.18
CA GLY A 38 8.46 -6.97 11.89
C GLY A 38 8.15 -5.47 11.76
N ILE A 39 7.84 -5.07 10.54
CA ILE A 39 7.48 -3.69 10.19
C ILE A 39 6.23 -3.66 9.32
N ILE A 40 5.53 -2.53 9.35
CA ILE A 40 4.47 -2.18 8.41
C ILE A 40 4.96 -0.98 7.60
N VAL A 41 4.96 -1.10 6.28
CA VAL A 41 5.29 -0.03 5.35
C VAL A 41 4.00 0.74 5.04
N LEU A 42 3.99 2.01 5.39
CA LEU A 42 2.94 2.97 5.06
C LEU A 42 3.61 4.14 4.34
N THR A 43 3.19 4.44 3.12
CA THR A 43 3.73 5.52 2.28
C THR A 43 2.58 6.29 1.65
N ASP A 44 2.86 7.49 1.20
CA ASP A 44 1.91 8.28 0.43
C ASP A 44 1.40 7.49 -0.78
N PRO A 45 0.12 7.63 -1.14
CA PRO A 45 -0.45 6.92 -2.28
C PRO A 45 -0.13 7.63 -3.61
N ASP A 46 1.16 7.97 -3.80
CA ASP A 46 1.69 8.65 -4.97
C ASP A 46 2.86 7.87 -5.60
N THR A 47 3.44 8.42 -6.67
CA THR A 47 4.56 7.80 -7.39
C THR A 47 5.83 7.70 -6.54
N VAL A 48 6.08 8.67 -5.66
CA VAL A 48 7.28 8.69 -4.80
C VAL A 48 7.13 7.65 -3.70
N GLY A 49 5.97 7.60 -3.04
CA GLY A 49 5.64 6.60 -2.03
C GLY A 49 5.73 5.18 -2.58
N GLU A 50 5.28 4.93 -3.82
CA GLU A 50 5.41 3.63 -4.47
C GLU A 50 6.88 3.23 -4.72
N ARG A 51 7.75 4.18 -5.09
CA ARG A 51 9.19 3.91 -5.25
C ARG A 51 9.86 3.58 -3.92
N ILE A 52 9.49 4.30 -2.84
CA ILE A 52 9.98 4.01 -1.49
C ILE A 52 9.52 2.61 -1.06
N ARG A 53 8.24 2.30 -1.24
CA ARG A 53 7.65 0.99 -0.96
C ARG A 53 8.37 -0.12 -1.69
N ALA A 54 8.58 0.00 -3.00
CA ALA A 54 9.28 -1.00 -3.81
C ALA A 54 10.70 -1.26 -3.26
N ARG A 55 11.44 -0.21 -2.97
CA ARG A 55 12.81 -0.32 -2.42
C ARG A 55 12.83 -0.96 -1.03
N LEU A 56 11.86 -0.64 -0.17
CA LEU A 56 11.73 -1.28 1.14
C LEU A 56 11.35 -2.76 1.01
N THR A 57 10.51 -3.12 0.02
CA THR A 57 10.14 -4.51 -0.26
C THR A 57 11.35 -5.35 -0.71
N GLU A 58 12.24 -4.77 -1.54
CA GLU A 58 13.50 -5.45 -1.96
C GLU A 58 14.42 -5.72 -0.77
N MET A 59 14.53 -4.77 0.17
CA MET A 59 15.41 -4.92 1.33
C MET A 59 14.79 -5.75 2.47
N PHE A 60 13.46 -5.75 2.57
CA PHE A 60 12.68 -6.35 3.66
C PHE A 60 11.47 -7.11 3.09
N PRO A 61 11.68 -8.25 2.42
CA PRO A 61 10.65 -8.91 1.60
C PRO A 61 9.42 -9.39 2.39
N ARG A 62 9.55 -9.63 3.69
CA ARG A 62 8.42 -10.00 4.57
C ARG A 62 7.83 -8.81 5.34
N ALA A 63 8.21 -7.58 4.99
CA ALA A 63 7.53 -6.40 5.53
C ALA A 63 6.05 -6.44 5.15
N ARG A 64 5.20 -6.09 6.11
CA ARG A 64 3.76 -5.94 5.86
C ARG A 64 3.49 -4.58 5.24
N HIS A 65 2.39 -4.45 4.50
CA HIS A 65 2.06 -3.24 3.76
C HIS A 65 0.64 -2.77 4.08
N ALA A 66 0.52 -1.50 4.45
CA ALA A 66 -0.75 -0.79 4.55
C ALA A 66 -0.88 0.21 3.39
N PHE A 67 -2.10 0.38 2.88
CA PHE A 67 -2.40 1.25 1.75
C PHE A 67 -3.57 2.16 2.11
N ILE A 68 -3.34 3.46 2.13
CA ILE A 68 -4.41 4.45 2.25
C ILE A 68 -4.93 4.74 0.82
N PRO A 69 -6.25 4.72 0.58
CA PRO A 69 -6.82 5.16 -0.69
C PRO A 69 -6.47 6.62 -0.98
N VAL A 70 -6.24 6.96 -2.26
CA VAL A 70 -5.87 8.32 -2.69
C VAL A 70 -6.89 9.34 -2.20
N GLU A 71 -8.19 9.04 -2.34
CA GLU A 71 -9.28 9.91 -1.91
C GLU A 71 -9.28 10.20 -0.41
N ASP A 72 -8.80 9.25 0.42
CA ASP A 72 -8.71 9.39 1.87
C ASP A 72 -7.43 10.13 2.33
N ALA A 73 -6.46 10.29 1.42
CA ALA A 73 -5.18 10.96 1.64
C ALA A 73 -5.03 12.24 0.83
N THR A 74 -6.13 12.78 0.29
CA THR A 74 -6.12 13.99 -0.53
C THR A 74 -6.74 15.14 0.22
N ASN A 75 -6.01 16.26 0.31
CA ASN A 75 -6.55 17.51 0.83
C ASN A 75 -7.52 18.13 -0.19
N VAL A 76 -8.76 18.35 0.21
CA VAL A 76 -9.82 18.86 -0.66
C VAL A 76 -9.56 20.29 -1.14
N SER A 77 -8.78 21.08 -0.38
CA SER A 77 -8.58 22.53 -0.68
C SER A 77 -7.53 22.79 -1.73
N ASP A 78 -6.46 22.01 -1.78
CA ASP A 78 -5.29 22.23 -2.65
C ASP A 78 -4.89 21.01 -3.47
N GLY A 79 -5.54 19.86 -3.24
CA GLY A 79 -5.27 18.60 -3.93
C GLY A 79 -3.97 17.92 -3.50
N ASP A 80 -3.34 18.39 -2.41
CA ASP A 80 -2.14 17.74 -1.85
C ASP A 80 -2.44 16.32 -1.38
N VAL A 81 -1.53 15.39 -1.68
CA VAL A 81 -1.72 13.96 -1.42
C VAL A 81 -0.62 13.46 -0.49
N GLY A 82 -1.02 13.01 0.70
CA GLY A 82 -0.06 12.49 1.69
C GLY A 82 -0.75 11.81 2.87
N VAL A 83 0.00 11.00 3.58
CA VAL A 83 -0.46 10.33 4.82
C VAL A 83 -0.93 11.36 5.86
N GLU A 84 -0.32 12.54 5.90
CA GLU A 84 -0.70 13.63 6.82
C GLU A 84 -2.09 14.22 6.55
N GLN A 85 -2.62 14.03 5.34
CA GLN A 85 -3.98 14.48 4.96
C GLN A 85 -5.05 13.46 5.38
N ALA A 86 -4.65 12.22 5.67
CA ALA A 86 -5.57 11.16 6.03
C ALA A 86 -6.15 11.33 7.43
N SER A 87 -7.45 11.06 7.56
CA SER A 87 -8.10 11.02 8.86
C SER A 87 -7.58 9.85 9.72
N PRO A 88 -7.67 9.95 11.06
CA PRO A 88 -7.32 8.83 11.93
C PRO A 88 -8.08 7.54 11.60
N ASP A 89 -9.35 7.65 11.18
CA ASP A 89 -10.18 6.49 10.79
C ASP A 89 -9.69 5.84 9.48
N ALA A 90 -9.27 6.65 8.50
CA ALA A 90 -8.70 6.15 7.26
C ALA A 90 -7.38 5.41 7.50
N ILE A 91 -6.53 5.93 8.39
CA ILE A 91 -5.27 5.27 8.78
C ILE A 91 -5.57 3.95 9.50
N ARG A 92 -6.51 3.93 10.46
CA ARG A 92 -6.92 2.70 11.13
C ARG A 92 -7.44 1.65 10.15
N ALA A 93 -8.35 2.04 9.26
CA ALA A 93 -8.91 1.16 8.24
C ALA A 93 -7.83 0.57 7.31
N ALA A 94 -6.81 1.37 6.95
CA ALA A 94 -5.66 0.89 6.18
C ALA A 94 -4.80 -0.11 6.97
N LEU A 95 -4.60 0.12 8.26
CA LEU A 95 -3.84 -0.77 9.15
C LEU A 95 -4.60 -2.05 9.48
N GLU A 96 -5.93 -2.05 9.50
CA GLU A 96 -6.75 -3.26 9.65
C GLU A 96 -6.66 -4.18 8.44
N LYS A 97 -6.43 -3.61 7.24
CA LYS A 97 -6.29 -4.33 5.96
C LYS A 97 -4.83 -4.58 5.55
N VAL A 98 -3.92 -4.61 6.50
CA VAL A 98 -2.50 -4.88 6.25
C VAL A 98 -2.32 -6.16 5.45
N ARG A 99 -1.52 -6.09 4.40
CA ARG A 99 -1.18 -7.24 3.55
C ARG A 99 0.26 -7.69 3.80
N THR A 100 0.44 -9.01 3.84
CA THR A 100 1.76 -9.64 3.93
C THR A 100 2.10 -10.25 2.58
N PRO A 101 3.27 -9.95 2.01
CA PRO A 101 3.71 -10.61 0.79
C PRO A 101 3.85 -12.13 1.03
N MET A 102 3.49 -12.93 0.03
CA MET A 102 3.73 -14.36 0.06
C MET A 102 5.20 -14.68 -0.23
N ASP A 103 5.78 -15.65 0.46
CA ASP A 103 7.16 -16.09 0.21
C ASP A 103 7.34 -16.65 -1.22
N ALA A 104 6.31 -17.31 -1.76
CA ALA A 104 6.23 -17.80 -3.13
C ALA A 104 4.89 -17.38 -3.75
N PRO A 105 4.81 -16.20 -4.38
CA PRO A 105 3.59 -15.74 -5.03
C PRO A 105 3.17 -16.70 -6.14
N ALA A 106 1.92 -17.15 -6.10
CA ALA A 106 1.32 -17.90 -7.19
C ALA A 106 0.73 -16.93 -8.21
N GLU A 107 0.85 -17.23 -9.51
CA GLU A 107 0.18 -16.48 -10.57
C GLU A 107 -1.31 -16.89 -10.66
N ILE A 108 -2.10 -16.50 -9.65
CA ILE A 108 -3.53 -16.78 -9.57
C ILE A 108 -4.31 -15.93 -10.59
N PHE A 109 -3.87 -14.68 -10.77
CA PHE A 109 -4.48 -13.71 -11.68
C PHE A 109 -3.54 -13.41 -12.87
N SER A 110 -4.15 -13.22 -14.03
CA SER A 110 -3.49 -12.89 -15.30
C SER A 110 -3.97 -11.53 -15.83
N MET A 111 -3.32 -11.02 -16.87
CA MET A 111 -3.79 -9.82 -17.56
C MET A 111 -5.15 -10.06 -18.24
N SER A 112 -5.46 -11.29 -18.63
CA SER A 112 -6.78 -11.67 -19.16
C SER A 112 -7.88 -11.50 -18.10
N ASP A 113 -7.61 -11.88 -16.84
CA ASP A 113 -8.55 -11.62 -15.73
C ASP A 113 -8.79 -10.12 -15.55
N MET A 114 -7.71 -9.32 -15.63
CA MET A 114 -7.82 -7.86 -15.53
C MET A 114 -8.73 -7.28 -16.62
N MET A 115 -8.62 -7.80 -17.84
CA MET A 115 -9.48 -7.38 -18.99
C MET A 115 -10.93 -7.83 -18.78
N MET A 116 -11.16 -9.10 -18.43
CA MET A 116 -12.52 -9.64 -18.23
C MET A 116 -13.31 -8.89 -17.17
N HIS A 117 -12.63 -8.42 -16.12
CA HIS A 117 -13.26 -7.67 -15.02
C HIS A 117 -13.22 -6.14 -15.20
N GLY A 118 -12.83 -5.65 -16.40
CA GLY A 118 -12.78 -4.22 -16.70
C GLY A 118 -11.76 -3.43 -15.84
N LEU A 119 -10.72 -4.12 -15.36
CA LEU A 119 -9.65 -3.51 -14.57
C LEU A 119 -8.51 -2.97 -15.45
N THR A 120 -8.60 -3.19 -16.76
CA THR A 120 -7.74 -2.61 -17.80
C THR A 120 -8.48 -2.60 -19.13
N GLY A 121 -8.10 -1.72 -20.06
CA GLY A 121 -8.65 -1.65 -21.40
C GLY A 121 -10.01 -0.94 -21.52
N THR A 122 -10.54 -0.35 -20.44
CA THR A 122 -11.78 0.44 -20.44
C THR A 122 -11.54 1.81 -19.83
N ASP A 123 -12.36 2.81 -20.16
CA ASP A 123 -12.21 4.19 -19.69
C ASP A 123 -12.35 4.29 -18.16
N ASP A 124 -13.16 3.45 -17.55
CA ASP A 124 -13.39 3.40 -16.10
C ASP A 124 -12.47 2.44 -15.34
N ALA A 125 -11.52 1.79 -16.02
CA ALA A 125 -10.63 0.80 -15.41
C ALA A 125 -9.84 1.32 -14.20
N ALA A 126 -9.41 2.58 -14.22
CA ALA A 126 -8.72 3.20 -13.09
C ALA A 126 -9.62 3.32 -11.86
N VAL A 127 -10.88 3.72 -12.05
CA VAL A 127 -11.88 3.84 -10.99
C VAL A 127 -12.21 2.47 -10.42
N ARG A 128 -12.37 1.45 -11.27
CA ARG A 128 -12.62 0.07 -10.83
C ARG A 128 -11.46 -0.46 -9.99
N ARG A 129 -10.20 -0.24 -10.42
CA ARG A 129 -9.02 -0.62 -9.62
C ARG A 129 -8.95 0.10 -8.28
N ALA A 130 -9.29 1.40 -8.24
CA ALA A 130 -9.32 2.16 -6.99
C ALA A 130 -10.34 1.56 -6.00
N ARG A 131 -11.55 1.26 -6.47
CA ARG A 131 -12.61 0.64 -5.65
C ARG A 131 -12.20 -0.73 -5.13
N LEU A 132 -11.77 -1.61 -6.02
CA LEU A 132 -11.33 -2.97 -5.68
C LEU A 132 -10.10 -2.92 -4.76
N GLY A 133 -9.15 -2.04 -5.04
CA GLY A 133 -7.94 -1.86 -4.22
C GLY A 133 -8.25 -1.37 -2.80
N ARG A 134 -9.24 -0.48 -2.64
CA ARG A 134 -9.75 -0.06 -1.33
C ARG A 134 -10.35 -1.25 -0.58
N HIS A 135 -11.16 -2.05 -1.25
CA HIS A 135 -11.84 -3.19 -0.65
C HIS A 135 -10.83 -4.26 -0.20
N LEU A 136 -9.91 -4.62 -1.07
CA LEU A 136 -8.89 -5.64 -0.82
C LEU A 136 -7.69 -5.14 0.03
N GLY A 137 -7.62 -3.87 0.38
CA GLY A 137 -6.46 -3.31 1.08
C GLY A 137 -5.18 -3.33 0.24
N LEU A 138 -5.29 -3.12 -1.07
CA LEU A 138 -4.18 -3.09 -2.03
C LEU A 138 -3.82 -1.67 -2.51
N GLY A 139 -4.65 -0.68 -2.17
CA GLY A 139 -4.51 0.70 -2.62
C GLY A 139 -4.68 0.88 -4.14
N PHE A 140 -4.49 2.11 -4.60
CA PHE A 140 -4.51 2.44 -6.03
C PHE A 140 -3.20 2.06 -6.72
N ALA A 141 -3.29 1.57 -7.97
CA ALA A 141 -2.15 1.28 -8.81
C ALA A 141 -2.53 1.25 -10.30
N ASN A 142 -1.55 1.40 -11.19
CA ASN A 142 -1.74 1.06 -12.60
C ASN A 142 -1.99 -0.45 -12.77
N ALA A 143 -2.50 -0.86 -13.95
CA ALA A 143 -2.91 -2.24 -14.19
C ALA A 143 -1.81 -3.28 -13.90
N LYS A 144 -0.57 -3.03 -14.35
CA LYS A 144 0.57 -3.94 -14.13
C LYS A 144 0.91 -4.08 -12.65
N THR A 145 0.96 -2.98 -11.91
CA THR A 145 1.25 -2.99 -10.48
C THR A 145 0.10 -3.61 -9.70
N PHE A 146 -1.14 -3.36 -10.09
CA PHE A 146 -2.31 -3.93 -9.44
C PHE A 146 -2.36 -5.45 -9.59
N LEU A 147 -2.15 -5.97 -10.81
CA LEU A 147 -2.02 -7.40 -11.07
C LEU A 147 -0.90 -8.04 -10.23
N ARG A 148 0.27 -7.40 -10.18
CA ARG A 148 1.36 -7.86 -9.33
C ARG A 148 0.94 -7.93 -7.87
N ARG A 149 0.23 -6.91 -7.34
CA ARG A 149 -0.25 -6.88 -5.95
C ARG A 149 -1.25 -8.00 -5.66
N LEU A 150 -2.20 -8.26 -6.57
CA LEU A 150 -3.14 -9.38 -6.43
C LEU A 150 -2.40 -10.70 -6.18
N ASN A 151 -1.37 -10.98 -6.97
CA ASN A 151 -0.57 -12.20 -6.85
C ASN A 151 0.40 -12.17 -5.65
N THR A 152 1.14 -11.06 -5.46
CA THR A 152 2.13 -10.94 -4.39
C THR A 152 1.50 -11.05 -3.00
N TYR A 153 0.33 -10.47 -2.81
CA TYR A 153 -0.36 -10.47 -1.52
C TYR A 153 -1.37 -11.62 -1.35
N GLY A 154 -1.33 -12.61 -2.25
CA GLY A 154 -2.09 -13.84 -2.12
C GLY A 154 -3.60 -13.64 -2.09
N VAL A 155 -4.13 -12.69 -2.87
CA VAL A 155 -5.56 -12.52 -3.01
C VAL A 155 -6.16 -13.78 -3.62
N THR A 156 -7.19 -14.32 -2.98
CA THR A 156 -7.89 -15.50 -3.50
C THR A 156 -8.93 -15.11 -4.56
N ARG A 157 -9.34 -16.07 -5.39
CA ARG A 157 -10.45 -15.87 -6.33
C ARG A 157 -11.75 -15.50 -5.62
N GLU A 158 -11.99 -16.05 -4.44
CA GLU A 158 -13.15 -15.76 -3.61
C GLU A 158 -13.12 -14.32 -3.09
N GLU A 159 -12.01 -13.88 -2.48
CA GLU A 159 -11.84 -12.48 -2.06
C GLU A 159 -12.07 -11.51 -3.22
N PHE A 160 -11.53 -11.82 -4.39
CA PHE A 160 -11.64 -10.99 -5.58
C PHE A 160 -13.08 -10.88 -6.10
N THR A 161 -13.86 -11.96 -6.07
CA THR A 161 -15.24 -11.97 -6.60
C THR A 161 -16.25 -11.39 -5.62
N THR A 162 -15.95 -11.38 -4.32
CA THR A 162 -16.80 -10.79 -3.28
C THR A 162 -16.51 -9.32 -3.01
N ALA A 163 -15.43 -8.80 -3.55
CA ALA A 163 -15.01 -7.40 -3.41
C ALA A 163 -15.57 -6.51 -4.52
#